data_983ceb776b03f9c7bcad5ee83a17fe11
#
_entry.id   983ceb776b03f9c7bcad5ee83a17fe11
#
_cell.length_a   1.000
_cell.length_b   1.000
_cell.length_c   1.000
_cell.angle_alpha   90.00
_cell.angle_beta   90.00
_cell.angle_gamma   90.00
#
_symmetry.space_group_name_H-M   'P 1'
#
loop_
_entity.id
_entity.type
_entity.pdbx_description
1 polymer ?
#
loop_
_entity_poly.entity_id
_entity_poly.type
_entity_poly.pdbx_seq_one_letter_code
_entity_poly.pdbx_strand_id
1 'polypeptide(L)'
;MESETETAVRRETGTVDWTTAILAGLGAGVVMGLLIQFVMGIMPVIGALYGAEGLVTGWVAHLVHSVAFALVFAAIVSRPPLAKYADSPGTAAGLGLGYGVLLWAVAAAVVMPTWMGAVGLPSPGVPNLDPQSLVGHVVFGVLLGGLYAVLSR
;
A
#
# COMPACT_ATOMS: atom_id res chain seq x y z
N MET A 1 14.64 -24.27 15.33
CA MET A 1 14.09 -25.44 14.64
C MET A 1 12.58 -25.40 14.52
N GLU A 2 11.82 -25.15 15.60
CA GLU A 2 10.34 -25.02 15.53
C GLU A 2 9.88 -23.87 14.63
N SER A 3 10.54 -22.73 14.66
CA SER A 3 10.20 -21.55 13.87
C SER A 3 10.36 -21.76 12.35
N GLU A 4 11.37 -22.50 11.91
CA GLU A 4 11.59 -22.80 10.48
C GLU A 4 10.56 -23.80 9.96
N THR A 5 10.21 -24.79 10.77
CA THR A 5 9.20 -25.80 10.42
C THR A 5 7.82 -25.19 10.36
N GLU A 6 7.47 -24.29 11.30
CA GLU A 6 6.19 -23.58 11.31
C GLU A 6 6.06 -22.66 10.10
N THR A 7 7.14 -21.95 9.75
CA THR A 7 7.18 -21.08 8.55
C THR A 7 7.04 -21.90 7.26
N ALA A 8 7.69 -23.07 7.17
CA ALA A 8 7.58 -23.96 6.02
C ALA A 8 6.15 -24.51 5.86
N VAL A 9 5.52 -24.96 6.95
CA VAL A 9 4.12 -25.45 6.95
C VAL A 9 3.15 -24.33 6.55
N ARG A 10 3.35 -23.09 7.03
CA ARG A 10 2.55 -21.93 6.62
C ARG A 10 2.65 -21.68 5.11
N ARG A 11 3.83 -21.81 4.53
CA ARG A 11 4.06 -21.65 3.09
C ARG A 11 3.37 -22.73 2.26
N GLU A 12 3.40 -23.98 2.70
CA GLU A 12 2.72 -25.10 2.03
C GLU A 12 1.20 -24.97 2.07
N THR A 13 0.63 -24.41 3.14
CA THR A 13 -0.82 -24.24 3.31
C THR A 13 -1.37 -22.96 2.67
N GLY A 14 -0.51 -22.07 2.12
CA GLY A 14 -0.93 -20.81 1.52
C GLY A 14 -1.58 -19.85 2.52
N THR A 15 -1.23 -19.98 3.82
CA THR A 15 -1.75 -19.10 4.87
C THR A 15 -1.11 -17.72 4.76
N VAL A 16 -1.95 -16.68 4.82
CA VAL A 16 -1.51 -15.29 4.76
C VAL A 16 -0.96 -14.87 6.12
N ASP A 17 0.22 -14.24 6.14
CA ASP A 17 0.75 -13.60 7.34
C ASP A 17 0.20 -12.17 7.47
N TRP A 18 -0.95 -12.07 8.12
CA TRP A 18 -1.65 -10.81 8.32
C TRP A 18 -0.88 -9.81 9.19
N THR A 19 -0.18 -10.30 10.22
CA THR A 19 0.62 -9.44 11.12
C THR A 19 1.75 -8.78 10.36
N THR A 20 2.50 -9.57 9.60
CA THR A 20 3.56 -9.05 8.73
C THR A 20 3.01 -8.07 7.70
N ALA A 21 1.85 -8.36 7.11
CA ALA A 21 1.21 -7.43 6.17
C ALA A 21 0.88 -6.07 6.81
N ILE A 22 0.33 -6.06 8.02
CA ILE A 22 0.03 -4.83 8.76
C ILE A 22 1.31 -4.03 9.03
N LEU A 23 2.36 -4.67 9.54
CA LEU A 23 3.62 -3.99 9.86
C LEU A 23 4.30 -3.44 8.60
N ALA A 24 4.35 -4.22 7.53
CA ALA A 24 4.90 -3.79 6.25
C ALA A 24 4.08 -2.63 5.65
N GLY A 25 2.75 -2.70 5.73
CA GLY A 25 1.83 -1.65 5.30
C GLY A 25 2.00 -0.35 6.06
N LEU A 26 2.15 -0.41 7.38
CA LEU A 26 2.43 0.76 8.22
C LEU A 26 3.78 1.38 7.87
N GLY A 27 4.85 0.56 7.75
CA GLY A 27 6.18 1.05 7.40
C GLY A 27 6.22 1.73 6.02
N ALA A 28 5.68 1.07 4.99
CA ALA A 28 5.58 1.65 3.65
C ALA A 28 4.66 2.88 3.62
N GLY A 29 3.55 2.82 4.38
CA GLY A 29 2.59 3.91 4.51
C GLY A 29 3.18 5.16 5.15
N VAL A 30 4.00 5.01 6.18
CA VAL A 30 4.71 6.16 6.79
C VAL A 30 5.60 6.86 5.77
N VAL A 31 6.40 6.12 5.01
CA VAL A 31 7.29 6.72 4.00
C VAL A 31 6.49 7.42 2.91
N MET A 32 5.45 6.78 2.37
CA MET A 32 4.57 7.41 1.38
C MET A 32 3.83 8.62 1.99
N GLY A 33 3.38 8.54 3.23
CA GLY A 33 2.72 9.65 3.93
C GLY A 33 3.60 10.88 4.06
N LEU A 34 4.91 10.70 4.29
CA LEU A 34 5.87 11.81 4.27
C LEU A 34 5.97 12.46 2.88
N LEU A 35 5.94 11.68 1.80
CA LEU A 35 5.90 12.22 0.43
C LEU A 35 4.57 12.97 0.17
N ILE A 36 3.45 12.43 0.60
CA ILE A 36 2.13 13.07 0.48
C ILE A 36 2.10 14.41 1.23
N GLN A 37 2.68 14.46 2.43
CA GLN A 37 2.68 15.69 3.24
C GLN A 37 3.67 16.74 2.75
N PHE A 38 4.93 16.35 2.49
CA PHE A 38 6.01 17.31 2.27
C PHE A 38 6.33 17.57 0.80
N VAL A 39 5.95 16.66 -0.09
CA VAL A 39 6.19 16.80 -1.54
C VAL A 39 4.92 17.20 -2.27
N MET A 40 3.81 16.50 -1.99
CA MET A 40 2.53 16.76 -2.69
C MET A 40 1.67 17.81 -1.97
N GLY A 41 1.80 17.96 -0.64
CA GLY A 41 1.02 18.92 0.18
C GLY A 41 -0.47 18.57 0.33
N ILE A 42 -0.89 17.36 0.00
CA ILE A 42 -2.31 16.96 -0.05
C ILE A 42 -2.79 16.11 1.14
N MET A 43 -1.97 15.94 2.19
CA MET A 43 -2.38 15.17 3.36
C MET A 43 -3.71 15.65 3.99
N PRO A 44 -3.97 16.97 4.14
CA PRO A 44 -5.27 17.45 4.64
C PRO A 44 -6.46 17.10 3.74
N VAL A 45 -6.25 17.01 2.42
CA VAL A 45 -7.29 16.62 1.44
C VAL A 45 -7.75 15.18 1.67
N ILE A 46 -6.81 14.28 2.05
CA ILE A 46 -7.17 12.90 2.41
C ILE A 46 -8.11 12.88 3.63
N GLY A 47 -7.87 13.74 4.61
CA GLY A 47 -8.79 13.92 5.76
C GLY A 47 -10.16 14.46 5.34
N ALA A 48 -10.17 15.41 4.42
CA ALA A 48 -11.41 16.04 3.92
C ALA A 48 -12.33 15.04 3.20
N LEU A 49 -11.79 13.97 2.58
CA LEU A 49 -12.59 12.87 2.01
C LEU A 49 -13.53 12.22 3.05
N TYR A 50 -13.19 12.32 4.33
CA TYR A 50 -13.96 11.80 5.46
C TYR A 50 -14.70 12.91 6.24
N GLY A 51 -14.80 14.09 5.67
CA GLY A 51 -15.50 15.22 6.29
C GLY A 51 -14.73 15.93 7.41
N ALA A 52 -13.44 15.64 7.58
CA ALA A 52 -12.60 16.24 8.63
C ALA A 52 -11.24 16.65 8.06
N GLU A 53 -11.17 17.86 7.50
CA GLU A 53 -9.93 18.40 6.96
C GLU A 53 -8.87 18.56 8.07
N GLY A 54 -7.64 18.18 7.76
CA GLY A 54 -6.50 18.36 8.68
C GLY A 54 -5.46 17.26 8.59
N LEU A 55 -4.28 17.56 9.14
CA LEU A 55 -3.14 16.62 9.08
C LEU A 55 -3.41 15.33 9.85
N VAL A 56 -3.98 15.42 11.05
CA VAL A 56 -4.20 14.23 11.90
C VAL A 56 -5.17 13.27 11.22
N THR A 57 -6.32 13.77 10.76
CA THR A 57 -7.29 12.93 10.06
C THR A 57 -6.73 12.38 8.75
N GLY A 58 -5.97 13.20 8.02
CA GLY A 58 -5.28 12.77 6.80
C GLY A 58 -4.32 11.60 7.07
N TRP A 59 -3.48 11.70 8.09
CA TRP A 59 -2.56 10.64 8.47
C TRP A 59 -3.28 9.36 8.91
N VAL A 60 -4.30 9.48 9.76
CA VAL A 60 -5.08 8.30 10.20
C VAL A 60 -5.71 7.62 9.00
N ALA A 61 -6.40 8.35 8.15
CA ALA A 61 -7.04 7.80 6.96
C ALA A 61 -6.00 7.16 6.01
N HIS A 62 -4.87 7.84 5.75
CA HIS A 62 -3.81 7.32 4.90
C HIS A 62 -3.21 6.01 5.44
N LEU A 63 -2.91 5.94 6.74
CA LEU A 63 -2.36 4.72 7.34
C LEU A 63 -3.38 3.56 7.36
N VAL A 64 -4.66 3.84 7.56
CA VAL A 64 -5.73 2.83 7.43
C VAL A 64 -5.79 2.29 6.01
N HIS A 65 -5.75 3.16 4.99
CA HIS A 65 -5.68 2.72 3.59
C HIS A 65 -4.41 1.91 3.31
N SER A 66 -3.26 2.35 3.84
CA SER A 66 -1.98 1.65 3.66
C SER A 66 -2.03 0.23 4.19
N VAL A 67 -2.63 0.02 5.37
CA VAL A 67 -2.86 -1.31 5.95
C VAL A 67 -3.83 -2.11 5.09
N ALA A 68 -4.97 -1.52 4.69
CA ALA A 68 -5.95 -2.22 3.86
C ALA A 68 -5.32 -2.71 2.55
N PHE A 69 -4.55 -1.88 1.86
CA PHE A 69 -3.85 -2.26 0.64
C PHE A 69 -2.75 -3.30 0.89
N ALA A 70 -2.06 -3.24 2.03
CA ALA A 70 -1.07 -4.25 2.40
C ALA A 70 -1.71 -5.63 2.66
N LEU A 71 -2.89 -5.68 3.27
CA LEU A 71 -3.66 -6.92 3.44
C LEU A 71 -4.06 -7.52 2.09
N VAL A 72 -4.51 -6.69 1.15
CA VAL A 72 -4.82 -7.13 -0.23
C VAL A 72 -3.56 -7.65 -0.93
N PHE A 73 -2.44 -6.92 -0.84
CA PHE A 73 -1.16 -7.37 -1.37
C PHE A 73 -0.78 -8.74 -0.82
N ALA A 74 -0.78 -8.91 0.49
CA ALA A 74 -0.45 -10.18 1.14
C ALA A 74 -1.36 -11.32 0.69
N ALA A 75 -2.67 -11.08 0.57
CA ALA A 75 -3.61 -12.07 0.07
C ALA A 75 -3.32 -12.50 -1.37
N ILE A 76 -2.87 -11.58 -2.22
CA ILE A 76 -2.50 -11.86 -3.61
C ILE A 76 -1.19 -12.65 -3.68
N VAL A 77 -0.13 -12.16 -3.02
CA VAL A 77 1.21 -12.78 -3.14
C VAL A 77 1.34 -14.10 -2.40
N SER A 78 0.43 -14.40 -1.47
CA SER A 78 0.38 -15.72 -0.80
C SER A 78 -0.23 -16.82 -1.68
N ARG A 79 -0.71 -16.51 -2.88
CA ARG A 79 -1.33 -17.48 -3.79
C ARG A 79 -0.33 -18.00 -4.82
N PRO A 80 -0.40 -19.31 -5.19
CA PRO A 80 0.33 -19.80 -6.34
C PRO A 80 -0.14 -19.08 -7.64
N PRO A 81 0.77 -18.76 -8.55
CA PRO A 81 2.21 -19.02 -8.56
C PRO A 81 3.08 -17.92 -7.92
N LEU A 82 2.48 -16.88 -7.28
CA LEU A 82 3.20 -15.70 -6.81
C LEU A 82 3.97 -15.94 -5.50
N ALA A 83 3.52 -16.89 -4.66
CA ALA A 83 4.10 -17.16 -3.36
C ALA A 83 5.62 -17.37 -3.38
N LYS A 84 6.12 -18.08 -4.38
CA LYS A 84 7.57 -18.32 -4.55
C LYS A 84 8.40 -17.05 -4.79
N TYR A 85 7.78 -15.97 -5.28
CA TYR A 85 8.44 -14.69 -5.50
C TYR A 85 8.34 -13.76 -4.30
N ALA A 86 7.46 -14.05 -3.34
CA ALA A 86 7.33 -13.30 -2.09
C ALA A 86 8.39 -13.66 -1.04
N ASP A 87 9.15 -14.76 -1.25
CA ASP A 87 10.13 -15.27 -0.29
C ASP A 87 11.44 -14.46 -0.26
N SER A 88 11.78 -13.75 -1.31
CA SER A 88 13.00 -12.96 -1.38
C SER A 88 12.68 -11.47 -1.46
N PRO A 89 13.40 -10.60 -0.70
CA PRO A 89 13.12 -9.16 -0.70
C PRO A 89 13.16 -8.52 -2.08
N GLY A 90 14.06 -8.96 -2.95
CA GLY A 90 14.21 -8.40 -4.30
C GLY A 90 13.02 -8.73 -5.21
N THR A 91 12.59 -10.01 -5.24
CA THR A 91 11.44 -10.41 -6.06
C THR A 91 10.12 -9.91 -5.47
N ALA A 92 9.99 -9.89 -4.14
CA ALA A 92 8.83 -9.33 -3.45
C ALA A 92 8.71 -7.81 -3.68
N ALA A 93 9.83 -7.07 -3.68
CA ALA A 93 9.85 -5.65 -4.04
C ALA A 93 9.43 -5.44 -5.50
N GLY A 94 9.80 -6.33 -6.42
CA GLY A 94 9.34 -6.33 -7.81
C GLY A 94 7.83 -6.55 -7.93
N LEU A 95 7.26 -7.51 -7.18
CA LEU A 95 5.82 -7.69 -7.08
C LEU A 95 5.13 -6.44 -6.49
N GLY A 96 5.72 -5.87 -5.45
CA GLY A 96 5.27 -4.64 -4.83
C GLY A 96 5.29 -3.45 -5.79
N LEU A 97 6.31 -3.32 -6.63
CA LEU A 97 6.37 -2.28 -7.66
C LEU A 97 5.17 -2.39 -8.62
N GLY A 98 4.92 -3.57 -9.17
CA GLY A 98 3.76 -3.80 -10.04
C GLY A 98 2.43 -3.50 -9.33
N TYR A 99 2.32 -3.90 -8.07
CA TYR A 99 1.16 -3.60 -7.25
C TYR A 99 1.00 -2.09 -6.99
N GLY A 100 2.08 -1.37 -6.71
CA GLY A 100 2.08 0.09 -6.53
C GLY A 100 1.61 0.83 -7.77
N VAL A 101 2.07 0.42 -8.97
CA VAL A 101 1.58 0.97 -10.25
C VAL A 101 0.08 0.69 -10.43
N LEU A 102 -0.39 -0.51 -10.10
CA LEU A 102 -1.81 -0.86 -10.16
C LEU A 102 -2.63 0.00 -9.19
N LEU A 103 -2.17 0.19 -7.95
CA LEU A 103 -2.83 1.06 -6.97
C LEU A 103 -2.90 2.50 -7.47
N TRP A 104 -1.80 3.01 -8.06
CA TRP A 104 -1.82 4.35 -8.66
C TRP A 104 -2.88 4.46 -9.75
N ALA A 105 -2.91 3.51 -10.67
CA ALA A 105 -3.84 3.55 -11.80
C ALA A 105 -5.30 3.47 -11.35
N VAL A 106 -5.60 2.66 -10.31
CA VAL A 106 -6.98 2.47 -9.84
C VAL A 106 -7.33 3.47 -8.74
N ALA A 107 -6.58 3.46 -7.63
CA ALA A 107 -6.95 4.24 -6.46
C ALA A 107 -6.69 5.74 -6.65
N ALA A 108 -5.51 6.12 -7.17
CA ALA A 108 -5.14 7.52 -7.28
C ALA A 108 -5.66 8.18 -8.57
N ALA A 109 -5.61 7.48 -9.71
CA ALA A 109 -6.01 8.08 -10.97
C ALA A 109 -7.53 8.06 -11.20
N VAL A 110 -8.26 7.11 -10.61
CA VAL A 110 -9.70 6.96 -10.85
C VAL A 110 -10.52 7.16 -9.57
N VAL A 111 -10.24 6.35 -8.51
CA VAL A 111 -11.10 6.33 -7.33
C VAL A 111 -11.03 7.65 -6.56
N MET A 112 -9.84 8.15 -6.27
CA MET A 112 -9.66 9.36 -5.48
C MET A 112 -10.33 10.60 -6.12
N PRO A 113 -10.06 10.96 -7.39
CA PRO A 113 -10.71 12.12 -7.99
C PRO A 113 -12.22 11.95 -8.13
N THR A 114 -12.72 10.73 -8.36
CA THR A 114 -14.16 10.45 -8.36
C THR A 114 -14.77 10.68 -6.99
N TRP A 115 -14.11 10.20 -5.93
CA TRP A 115 -14.57 10.40 -4.55
C TRP A 115 -14.54 11.87 -4.15
N MET A 116 -13.46 12.60 -4.48
CA MET A 116 -13.38 14.05 -4.26
C MET A 116 -14.61 14.77 -4.85
N GLY A 117 -14.93 14.50 -6.11
CA GLY A 117 -16.11 15.07 -6.77
C GLY A 117 -17.43 14.69 -6.08
N ALA A 118 -17.57 13.43 -5.66
CA ALA A 118 -18.76 12.92 -5.00
C ALA A 118 -19.03 13.57 -3.62
N VAL A 119 -17.98 13.98 -2.89
CA VAL A 119 -18.09 14.66 -1.60
C VAL A 119 -18.01 16.20 -1.70
N GLY A 120 -18.02 16.74 -2.93
CA GLY A 120 -18.03 18.18 -3.17
C GLY A 120 -16.67 18.86 -3.04
N LEU A 121 -15.57 18.11 -3.03
CA LEU A 121 -14.22 18.67 -3.06
C LEU A 121 -13.78 19.00 -4.49
N PRO A 122 -12.91 20.02 -4.69
CA PRO A 122 -12.31 20.28 -5.98
C PRO A 122 -11.56 19.04 -6.49
N SER A 123 -11.95 18.56 -7.67
CA SER A 123 -11.38 17.34 -8.28
C SER A 123 -10.53 17.68 -9.50
N PRO A 124 -9.34 17.07 -9.67
CA PRO A 124 -8.49 17.29 -10.82
C PRO A 124 -9.02 16.64 -12.12
N GLY A 125 -10.15 15.95 -12.04
CA GLY A 125 -10.72 15.18 -13.17
C GLY A 125 -10.27 13.73 -13.17
N VAL A 126 -10.89 12.92 -14.03
CA VAL A 126 -10.66 11.46 -14.14
C VAL A 126 -10.29 11.13 -15.60
N PRO A 127 -9.16 10.42 -15.83
CA PRO A 127 -8.16 9.98 -14.86
C PRO A 127 -7.20 11.11 -14.46
N ASN A 128 -6.78 11.12 -13.19
CA ASN A 128 -5.71 11.99 -12.71
C ASN A 128 -4.35 11.28 -12.81
N LEU A 129 -3.59 11.58 -13.85
CA LEU A 129 -2.29 10.96 -14.14
C LEU A 129 -1.12 11.74 -13.54
N ASP A 130 -1.21 12.13 -12.27
CA ASP A 130 -0.17 12.89 -11.60
C ASP A 130 1.12 12.07 -11.40
N PRO A 131 2.29 12.54 -11.93
CA PRO A 131 3.56 11.82 -11.81
C PRO A 131 4.08 11.72 -10.37
N GLN A 132 3.84 12.71 -9.52
CA GLN A 132 4.28 12.67 -8.11
C GLN A 132 3.51 11.57 -7.36
N SER A 133 2.22 11.44 -7.65
CA SER A 133 1.40 10.35 -7.12
C SER A 133 1.89 8.99 -7.59
N LEU A 134 2.28 8.84 -8.86
CA LEU A 134 2.88 7.61 -9.37
C LEU A 134 4.14 7.23 -8.58
N VAL A 135 5.06 8.18 -8.39
CA VAL A 135 6.29 7.96 -7.62
C VAL A 135 5.96 7.52 -6.19
N GLY A 136 5.00 8.18 -5.53
CA GLY A 136 4.57 7.81 -4.18
C GLY A 136 4.07 6.36 -4.11
N HIS A 137 3.24 5.94 -5.06
CA HIS A 137 2.70 4.58 -5.10
C HIS A 137 3.76 3.53 -5.47
N VAL A 138 4.71 3.85 -6.34
CA VAL A 138 5.86 2.99 -6.63
C VAL A 138 6.73 2.80 -5.38
N VAL A 139 7.05 3.88 -4.67
CA VAL A 139 7.81 3.81 -3.40
C VAL A 139 7.05 2.97 -2.37
N PHE A 140 5.74 3.22 -2.20
CA PHE A 140 4.90 2.42 -1.31
C PHE A 140 4.95 0.93 -1.67
N GLY A 141 4.73 0.59 -2.93
CA GLY A 141 4.69 -0.79 -3.36
C GLY A 141 6.02 -1.53 -3.20
N VAL A 142 7.13 -0.90 -3.60
CA VAL A 142 8.49 -1.46 -3.45
C VAL A 142 8.82 -1.71 -1.98
N LEU A 143 8.54 -0.75 -1.11
CA LEU A 143 8.76 -0.89 0.33
C LEU A 143 7.84 -1.94 0.94
N LEU A 144 6.56 -1.96 0.57
CA LEU A 144 5.61 -2.95 1.04
C LEU A 144 6.10 -4.38 0.72
N GLY A 145 6.45 -4.64 -0.54
CA GLY A 145 6.93 -5.96 -0.94
C GLY A 145 8.24 -6.34 -0.25
N GLY A 146 9.21 -5.43 -0.22
CA GLY A 146 10.50 -5.66 0.44
C GLY A 146 10.37 -5.92 1.94
N LEU A 147 9.60 -5.08 2.66
CA LEU A 147 9.34 -5.24 4.10
C LEU A 147 8.56 -6.52 4.39
N TYR A 148 7.54 -6.84 3.59
CA TYR A 148 6.77 -8.07 3.76
C TYR A 148 7.69 -9.30 3.73
N ALA A 149 8.58 -9.41 2.74
CA ALA A 149 9.52 -10.52 2.63
C ALA A 149 10.59 -10.54 3.74
N VAL A 150 11.04 -9.38 4.23
CA VAL A 150 12.03 -9.31 5.32
C VAL A 150 11.41 -9.71 6.66
N LEU A 151 10.19 -9.26 6.93
CA LEU A 151 9.49 -9.51 8.21
C LEU A 151 8.85 -10.90 8.28
N SER A 152 8.65 -11.60 7.15
CA SER A 152 8.11 -12.97 7.09
C SER A 152 9.13 -14.07 7.34
N ARG A 153 10.39 -13.70 7.66
CA ARG A 153 11.50 -14.67 7.84
C ARG A 153 11.59 -15.19 9.25
#